data_0ce198625f46ef54ab0908def365c856
#
_entry.id   0ce198625f46ef54ab0908def365c856
#
_cell.length_a   1.000
_cell.length_b   1.000
_cell.length_c   1.000
_cell.angle_alpha   90.00
_cell.angle_beta   90.00
_cell.angle_gamma   90.00
#
_symmetry.space_group_name_H-M   'P 1'
#
loop_
_entity.id
_entity.type
_entity.pdbx_description
1 polymer ?
#
loop_
_entity_poly.entity_id
_entity_poly.type
_entity_poly.pdbx_seq_one_letter_code
_entity_poly.pdbx_strand_id
1 'polypeptide(L)'
;MKKLLVVLALAGVSMTTFAQDDALTEKYSVATNSFWSNWFIQIGADWNAWYSDQEHGRNEASSPLKRFRANPGASFAIGKWFTPGIGLRTKVQGIWGKRVGDTDNHASRLDNGNKYWIAQEQVMFNLSNLLCGYNENRVWNVIPFIGAGVGRSMSKDKYATGLSAGIQSSWKLCKNLGVYLEAGWNRYEAGLDGFDSKNDRGFWESHDNNLYAEVGLNFNLGKATWSKTPDVEAINAQHQAALDALNAKLRDSEAENARLREELANQKPAETPSESVKQLVNTPVSVFFNINKSTIASQKDLVNVQALAKYAKDNNNNLLVTGYADSATGTAAYNQKLSERRAATVANELVKM
;
A
#
# COMPACT_ATOMS: atom_id res chain seq x y z
N MET A 1 -1.47 22.68 -37.78
CA MET A 1 -0.36 22.01 -37.08
C MET A 1 -0.16 22.48 -35.62
N LYS A 2 -0.27 23.77 -35.28
CA LYS A 2 -0.09 24.29 -33.90
C LYS A 2 -1.15 23.78 -32.89
N LYS A 3 -2.41 23.52 -33.32
CA LYS A 3 -3.47 22.99 -32.44
C LYS A 3 -3.29 21.51 -32.07
N LEU A 4 -2.59 20.73 -32.89
CA LEU A 4 -2.28 19.33 -32.62
C LEU A 4 -1.22 19.16 -31.51
N LEU A 5 -0.27 20.11 -31.44
CA LEU A 5 0.78 20.12 -30.41
C LEU A 5 0.25 20.44 -29.01
N VAL A 6 -0.80 21.27 -28.90
CA VAL A 6 -1.43 21.59 -27.61
C VAL A 6 -2.24 20.39 -27.09
N VAL A 7 -2.91 19.64 -27.97
CA VAL A 7 -3.63 18.41 -27.59
C VAL A 7 -2.66 17.30 -27.19
N LEU A 8 -1.51 17.17 -27.85
CA LEU A 8 -0.44 16.22 -27.46
C LEU A 8 0.22 16.59 -26.13
N ALA A 9 0.39 17.89 -25.83
CA ALA A 9 0.92 18.35 -24.55
C ALA A 9 -0.06 18.08 -23.38
N LEU A 10 -1.37 18.25 -23.61
CA LEU A 10 -2.42 17.92 -22.64
C LEU A 10 -2.59 16.41 -22.45
N ALA A 11 -2.43 15.60 -23.50
CA ALA A 11 -2.43 14.15 -23.40
C ALA A 11 -1.17 13.60 -22.70
N GLY A 12 -0.01 14.26 -22.85
CA GLY A 12 1.23 13.92 -22.17
C GLY A 12 1.17 14.14 -20.66
N VAL A 13 0.45 15.16 -20.20
CA VAL A 13 0.26 15.44 -18.77
C VAL A 13 -0.70 14.44 -18.11
N SER A 14 -1.67 13.91 -18.86
CA SER A 14 -2.63 12.93 -18.32
C SER A 14 -2.07 11.49 -18.23
N MET A 15 -1.02 11.14 -18.98
CA MET A 15 -0.38 9.81 -18.88
C MET A 15 0.65 9.67 -17.77
N THR A 16 1.16 10.78 -17.22
CA THR A 16 2.11 10.74 -16.11
C THR A 16 1.46 10.55 -14.74
N THR A 17 0.14 10.73 -14.63
CA THR A 17 -0.57 10.62 -13.35
C THR A 17 -0.78 9.19 -12.86
N PHE A 18 -0.73 8.17 -13.72
CA PHE A 18 -0.92 6.77 -13.30
C PHE A 18 0.35 6.05 -12.83
N ALA A 19 1.54 6.59 -13.10
CA ALA A 19 2.81 6.01 -12.63
C ALA A 19 3.36 6.70 -11.37
N GLN A 20 2.72 7.76 -10.89
CA GLN A 20 3.23 8.65 -9.85
C GLN A 20 2.59 8.46 -8.47
N ASP A 21 1.60 7.57 -8.35
CA ASP A 21 0.87 7.36 -7.09
C ASP A 21 1.76 6.77 -5.97
N ASP A 22 2.81 6.02 -6.33
CA ASP A 22 3.76 5.48 -5.36
C ASP A 22 4.84 6.50 -4.90
N ALA A 23 5.08 7.57 -5.68
CA ALA A 23 6.10 8.58 -5.39
C ALA A 23 5.61 9.65 -4.38
N LEU A 24 4.29 9.82 -4.23
CA LEU A 24 3.66 10.83 -3.37
C LEU A 24 3.27 10.29 -1.99
N THR A 25 3.80 9.12 -1.58
CA THR A 25 3.56 8.54 -0.26
C THR A 25 4.83 8.57 0.58
N GLU A 26 4.69 8.90 1.86
CA GLU A 26 5.79 8.85 2.80
C GLU A 26 6.35 7.43 2.93
N LYS A 27 7.67 7.29 2.82
CA LYS A 27 8.35 5.98 2.81
C LYS A 27 8.13 5.17 4.08
N TYR A 28 8.10 5.83 5.23
CA TYR A 28 8.05 5.19 6.54
C TYR A 28 6.74 5.39 7.28
N SER A 29 5.87 6.26 6.79
CA SER A 29 4.61 6.58 7.44
C SER A 29 3.46 5.76 6.90
N VAL A 30 2.66 5.23 7.81
CA VAL A 30 1.46 4.44 7.49
C VAL A 30 0.29 4.87 8.36
N ALA A 31 -0.90 4.78 7.82
CA ALA A 31 -2.13 5.05 8.56
C ALA A 31 -2.34 4.00 9.67
N THR A 32 -2.85 4.46 10.81
CA THR A 32 -3.19 3.58 11.93
C THR A 32 -4.29 2.59 11.53
N ASN A 33 -4.06 1.31 11.82
CA ASN A 33 -5.05 0.27 11.60
C ASN A 33 -5.96 0.09 12.82
N SER A 34 -7.10 -0.57 12.60
CA SER A 34 -8.01 -1.00 13.66
C SER A 34 -7.30 -1.91 14.66
N PHE A 35 -7.78 -1.94 15.91
CA PHE A 35 -7.27 -2.83 16.96
C PHE A 35 -7.25 -4.30 16.52
N TRP A 36 -8.25 -4.77 15.79
CA TRP A 36 -8.37 -6.15 15.33
C TRP A 36 -7.52 -6.49 14.11
N SER A 37 -6.82 -5.53 13.53
CA SER A 37 -5.91 -5.74 12.42
C SER A 37 -4.52 -6.17 12.88
N ASN A 38 -3.79 -6.85 11.99
CA ASN A 38 -2.38 -7.19 12.15
C ASN A 38 -2.06 -8.18 13.29
N TRP A 39 -3.03 -8.95 13.70
CA TRP A 39 -2.82 -10.10 14.57
C TRP A 39 -2.26 -11.27 13.78
N PHE A 40 -1.46 -12.09 14.42
CA PHE A 40 -0.94 -13.33 13.85
C PHE A 40 -0.86 -14.43 14.89
N ILE A 41 -0.87 -15.67 14.39
CA ILE A 41 -0.62 -16.89 15.16
C ILE A 41 0.57 -17.59 14.52
N GLN A 42 1.44 -18.14 15.34
CA GLN A 42 2.57 -18.95 14.89
C GLN A 42 2.52 -20.33 15.53
N ILE A 43 2.84 -21.35 14.76
CA ILE A 43 3.00 -22.73 15.21
C ILE A 43 4.34 -23.20 14.68
N GLY A 44 5.20 -23.66 15.57
CA GLY A 44 6.54 -24.08 15.22
C GLY A 44 6.96 -25.40 15.83
N ALA A 45 7.92 -26.02 15.18
CA ALA A 45 8.68 -27.12 15.73
C ALA A 45 10.10 -26.63 15.93
N ASP A 46 10.62 -26.81 17.13
CA ASP A 46 11.97 -26.38 17.48
C ASP A 46 12.88 -27.57 17.76
N TRP A 47 14.18 -27.29 17.63
CA TRP A 47 15.24 -28.15 18.09
C TRP A 47 16.02 -27.37 19.14
N ASN A 48 15.87 -27.77 20.42
CA ASN A 48 16.41 -27.03 21.55
C ASN A 48 17.51 -27.82 22.30
N ALA A 49 18.39 -27.09 22.92
CA ALA A 49 19.45 -27.65 23.72
C ALA A 49 19.70 -26.80 24.98
N TRP A 50 19.66 -27.44 26.13
CA TRP A 50 19.97 -26.83 27.42
C TRP A 50 21.45 -26.90 27.72
N TYR A 51 22.02 -25.84 28.30
CA TYR A 51 23.34 -25.79 28.88
C TYR A 51 23.34 -24.79 30.04
N SER A 52 24.05 -25.11 31.10
CA SER A 52 24.03 -24.35 32.35
C SER A 52 25.42 -24.15 32.95
N ASP A 53 25.50 -23.33 33.99
CA ASP A 53 26.71 -23.06 34.73
C ASP A 53 27.28 -24.29 35.47
N GLN A 54 26.46 -25.30 35.73
CA GLN A 54 26.86 -26.56 36.34
C GLN A 54 27.89 -27.34 35.53
N GLU A 55 28.04 -27.04 34.27
CA GLU A 55 29.01 -27.64 33.36
C GLU A 55 30.44 -27.07 33.53
N HIS A 56 30.54 -25.90 34.16
CA HIS A 56 31.84 -25.27 34.38
C HIS A 56 32.71 -26.10 35.32
N GLY A 57 33.89 -26.46 34.85
CA GLY A 57 34.87 -27.22 35.63
C GLY A 57 34.68 -28.74 35.65
N ARG A 58 33.68 -29.31 34.98
CA ARG A 58 33.39 -30.74 34.95
C ARG A 58 33.87 -31.49 33.73
N ASN A 59 34.69 -30.91 32.91
CA ASN A 59 35.20 -31.53 31.68
C ASN A 59 34.12 -32.09 30.72
N GLU A 60 32.89 -31.58 30.85
CA GLU A 60 31.77 -31.97 29.99
C GLU A 60 31.90 -31.36 28.63
N ALA A 61 31.49 -32.10 27.65
CA ALA A 61 31.52 -31.59 26.29
C ALA A 61 30.51 -30.43 26.13
N SER A 62 31.02 -29.24 26.06
CA SER A 62 30.27 -27.97 26.06
C SER A 62 29.43 -27.69 24.80
N SER A 63 29.44 -28.59 23.82
CA SER A 63 28.68 -28.35 22.59
C SER A 63 27.16 -28.54 22.79
N PRO A 64 26.34 -27.52 22.55
CA PRO A 64 24.87 -27.62 22.61
C PRO A 64 24.29 -28.55 21.54
N LEU A 65 25.07 -28.92 20.52
CA LEU A 65 24.63 -29.77 19.40
C LEU A 65 24.78 -31.26 19.69
N LYS A 66 25.26 -31.66 20.84
CA LYS A 66 25.39 -33.09 21.17
C LYS A 66 24.04 -33.75 21.41
N ARG A 67 23.92 -34.99 20.94
CA ARG A 67 22.69 -35.77 20.97
C ARG A 67 22.07 -35.96 22.34
N PHE A 68 22.82 -35.94 23.40
CA PHE A 68 22.31 -36.08 24.78
C PHE A 68 21.60 -34.80 25.29
N ARG A 69 21.86 -33.64 24.67
CA ARG A 69 21.28 -32.34 25.02
C ARG A 69 20.16 -31.91 24.10
N ALA A 70 20.36 -32.10 22.79
CA ALA A 70 19.45 -31.63 21.78
C ALA A 70 18.18 -32.45 21.77
N ASN A 71 17.05 -31.79 21.68
CA ASN A 71 15.72 -32.37 21.72
C ASN A 71 14.73 -31.63 20.86
N PRO A 72 13.84 -32.34 20.13
CA PRO A 72 12.74 -31.67 19.45
C PRO A 72 11.74 -31.09 20.48
N GLY A 73 11.19 -29.94 20.18
CA GLY A 73 10.15 -29.27 20.92
C GLY A 73 9.08 -28.69 20.00
N ALA A 74 8.12 -28.05 20.60
CA ALA A 74 7.04 -27.37 19.90
C ALA A 74 6.83 -25.98 20.47
N SER A 75 6.36 -25.07 19.62
CA SER A 75 6.03 -23.72 20.01
C SER A 75 4.68 -23.28 19.48
N PHE A 76 4.06 -22.41 20.22
CA PHE A 76 2.85 -21.69 19.84
C PHE A 76 3.01 -20.22 20.21
N ALA A 77 2.63 -19.31 19.32
CA ALA A 77 2.62 -17.90 19.65
C ALA A 77 1.42 -17.18 19.08
N ILE A 78 1.01 -16.15 19.78
CA ILE A 78 0.05 -15.16 19.32
C ILE A 78 0.69 -13.80 19.44
N GLY A 79 0.54 -12.95 18.42
CA GLY A 79 1.13 -11.63 18.44
C GLY A 79 0.36 -10.63 17.59
N LYS A 80 0.80 -9.39 17.69
CA LYS A 80 0.25 -8.27 16.97
C LYS A 80 1.35 -7.33 16.50
N TRP A 81 1.24 -6.90 15.27
CA TRP A 81 2.04 -5.78 14.78
C TRP A 81 1.30 -4.47 15.07
N PHE A 82 1.92 -3.57 15.84
CA PHE A 82 1.39 -2.22 16.13
C PHE A 82 1.77 -1.23 15.05
N THR A 83 2.95 -1.41 14.48
CA THR A 83 3.44 -0.70 13.29
C THR A 83 4.03 -1.73 12.33
N PRO A 84 4.34 -1.36 11.08
CA PRO A 84 5.05 -2.27 10.18
C PRO A 84 6.39 -2.77 10.71
N GLY A 85 7.01 -2.00 11.62
CA GLY A 85 8.33 -2.26 12.17
C GLY A 85 8.37 -2.83 13.57
N ILE A 86 7.29 -2.68 14.37
CA ILE A 86 7.27 -3.06 15.78
C ILE A 86 6.05 -3.91 16.09
N GLY A 87 6.29 -5.07 16.65
CA GLY A 87 5.26 -6.01 17.10
C GLY A 87 5.52 -6.53 18.50
N LEU A 88 4.51 -7.14 19.08
CA LEU A 88 4.55 -7.83 20.35
C LEU A 88 4.04 -9.25 20.16
N ARG A 89 4.69 -10.22 20.80
CA ARG A 89 4.35 -11.63 20.68
C ARG A 89 4.45 -12.32 22.04
N THR A 90 3.39 -12.99 22.42
CA THR A 90 3.40 -13.97 23.51
C THR A 90 3.70 -15.34 22.91
N LYS A 91 4.83 -15.94 23.28
CA LYS A 91 5.26 -17.25 22.80
C LYS A 91 5.35 -18.25 23.94
N VAL A 92 4.79 -19.43 23.71
CA VAL A 92 4.92 -20.60 24.60
C VAL A 92 5.68 -21.66 23.84
N GLN A 93 6.73 -22.20 24.45
CA GLN A 93 7.53 -23.28 23.89
C GLN A 93 7.93 -24.32 24.93
N GLY A 94 8.31 -25.50 24.50
CA GLY A 94 8.78 -26.56 25.36
C GLY A 94 8.10 -27.88 25.12
N ILE A 95 7.53 -28.44 26.18
CA ILE A 95 6.89 -29.70 26.48
C ILE A 95 7.92 -30.66 27.06
N TRP A 96 8.99 -30.98 26.37
CA TRP A 96 10.04 -31.86 26.87
C TRP A 96 11.41 -31.43 26.37
N GLY A 97 12.40 -31.67 27.18
CA GLY A 97 13.79 -31.39 26.91
C GLY A 97 14.67 -32.42 27.56
N LYS A 98 15.97 -32.25 27.47
CA LYS A 98 16.95 -33.10 28.13
C LYS A 98 17.73 -32.30 29.16
N ARG A 99 17.88 -32.87 30.34
CA ARG A 99 18.74 -32.30 31.38
C ARG A 99 20.20 -32.31 30.92
N VAL A 100 20.93 -31.35 31.40
CA VAL A 100 22.39 -31.41 31.40
C VAL A 100 22.80 -32.39 32.47
N GLY A 101 23.11 -33.61 32.07
CA GLY A 101 23.33 -34.70 33.02
C GLY A 101 24.63 -34.63 33.79
N ASP A 102 24.64 -35.26 34.94
CA ASP A 102 25.84 -35.54 35.67
C ASP A 102 26.67 -36.59 34.92
N THR A 103 27.94 -36.33 34.66
CA THR A 103 28.78 -37.05 33.74
C THR A 103 29.27 -38.40 34.21
N ASP A 104 29.18 -38.66 35.49
CA ASP A 104 29.69 -39.93 36.04
C ASP A 104 28.87 -41.15 35.64
N ASN A 105 27.68 -40.93 35.08
CA ASN A 105 26.86 -41.98 34.52
C ASN A 105 26.37 -41.60 33.12
N HIS A 106 27.11 -41.91 32.12
CA HIS A 106 26.63 -41.98 30.73
C HIS A 106 25.49 -43.01 30.53
N ALA A 107 25.07 -43.62 31.60
CA ALA A 107 23.97 -44.55 31.66
C ALA A 107 22.67 -43.83 31.44
N SER A 108 22.08 -44.11 30.37
CA SER A 108 20.73 -43.91 29.95
C SER A 108 20.36 -42.49 29.54
N ARG A 109 20.46 -42.28 28.24
CA ARG A 109 19.73 -41.26 27.50
C ARG A 109 18.24 -41.22 27.82
N LEU A 110 17.72 -42.17 28.53
CA LEU A 110 16.30 -42.30 28.91
C LEU A 110 15.98 -41.56 30.20
N ASP A 111 16.91 -41.36 31.10
CA ASP A 111 16.68 -40.77 32.43
C ASP A 111 16.96 -39.26 32.51
N ASN A 112 17.50 -38.64 31.46
CA ASN A 112 17.79 -37.22 31.46
C ASN A 112 16.63 -36.33 30.95
N GLY A 113 15.44 -36.88 30.84
CA GLY A 113 14.27 -36.12 30.39
C GLY A 113 13.82 -35.04 31.38
N ASN A 114 13.57 -33.86 30.90
CA ASN A 114 12.94 -32.75 31.61
C ASN A 114 11.66 -32.33 30.89
N LYS A 115 10.54 -32.34 31.61
CA LYS A 115 9.29 -31.75 31.10
C LYS A 115 9.23 -30.31 31.56
N TYR A 116 9.11 -29.41 30.64
CA TYR A 116 9.09 -27.98 30.93
C TYR A 116 8.21 -27.22 29.95
N TRP A 117 7.81 -26.03 30.32
CA TRP A 117 7.27 -25.02 29.42
C TRP A 117 7.85 -23.66 29.75
N ILE A 118 7.93 -22.82 28.76
CA ILE A 118 8.41 -21.44 28.83
C ILE A 118 7.34 -20.57 28.15
N ALA A 119 6.89 -19.54 28.83
CA ALA A 119 6.01 -18.50 28.29
C ALA A 119 6.73 -17.16 28.33
N GLN A 120 6.80 -16.49 27.20
CA GLN A 120 7.59 -15.28 27.00
C GLN A 120 6.76 -14.22 26.29
N GLU A 121 6.94 -12.98 26.74
CA GLU A 121 6.49 -11.80 26.00
C GLU A 121 7.70 -11.21 25.28
N GLN A 122 7.57 -11.05 23.97
CA GLN A 122 8.68 -10.68 23.09
C GLN A 122 8.32 -9.47 22.24
N VAL A 123 9.17 -8.44 22.28
CA VAL A 123 9.10 -7.30 21.35
C VAL A 123 9.88 -7.68 20.10
N MET A 124 9.21 -7.54 18.95
CA MET A 124 9.72 -7.90 17.63
C MET A 124 9.99 -6.64 16.81
N PHE A 125 11.13 -6.61 16.13
CA PHE A 125 11.56 -5.49 15.28
C PHE A 125 11.71 -5.97 13.85
N ASN A 126 10.79 -5.59 12.96
CA ASN A 126 10.94 -5.90 11.53
C ASN A 126 11.96 -4.95 10.90
N LEU A 127 13.23 -5.34 10.89
CA LEU A 127 14.32 -4.54 10.34
C LEU A 127 14.13 -4.23 8.85
N SER A 128 13.57 -5.17 8.10
CA SER A 128 13.29 -4.97 6.67
C SER A 128 12.34 -3.79 6.43
N ASN A 129 11.34 -3.62 7.29
CA ASN A 129 10.41 -2.49 7.20
C ASN A 129 10.98 -1.21 7.83
N LEU A 130 11.75 -1.32 8.92
CA LEU A 130 12.36 -0.17 9.58
C LEU A 130 13.43 0.51 8.71
N LEU A 131 14.27 -0.28 8.03
CA LEU A 131 15.36 0.24 7.22
C LEU A 131 14.96 0.59 5.78
N CYS A 132 14.06 -0.21 5.18
CA CYS A 132 13.69 -0.07 3.79
C CYS A 132 12.28 0.50 3.56
N GLY A 133 11.57 0.89 4.64
CA GLY A 133 10.17 1.30 4.57
C GLY A 133 9.21 0.14 4.37
N TYR A 134 7.92 0.39 4.59
CA TYR A 134 6.89 -0.62 4.40
C TYR A 134 6.63 -0.91 2.92
N ASN A 135 6.59 -2.19 2.58
CA ASN A 135 6.19 -2.67 1.26
C ASN A 135 5.28 -3.91 1.41
N GLU A 136 4.05 -3.80 0.95
CA GLU A 136 3.05 -4.86 1.02
C GLU A 136 3.48 -6.13 0.26
N ASN A 137 4.23 -5.98 -0.82
CA ASN A 137 4.69 -7.07 -1.67
C ASN A 137 6.01 -7.69 -1.22
N ARG A 138 6.58 -7.22 -0.11
CA ARG A 138 7.83 -7.78 0.40
C ARG A 138 7.62 -9.23 0.81
N VAL A 139 8.41 -10.13 0.22
CA VAL A 139 8.36 -11.57 0.49
C VAL A 139 9.17 -11.92 1.71
N TRP A 140 10.34 -11.33 1.90
CA TRP A 140 11.30 -11.68 2.95
C TRP A 140 11.48 -10.58 3.97
N ASN A 141 11.42 -10.95 5.27
CA ASN A 141 11.64 -10.06 6.39
C ASN A 141 12.61 -10.67 7.39
N VAL A 142 13.45 -9.81 7.97
CA VAL A 142 14.36 -10.13 9.09
C VAL A 142 13.82 -9.44 10.34
N ILE A 143 13.60 -10.23 11.39
CA ILE A 143 12.88 -9.81 12.58
C ILE A 143 13.63 -10.26 13.84
N PRO A 144 14.61 -9.50 14.34
CA PRO A 144 15.13 -9.72 15.67
C PRO A 144 14.05 -9.45 16.73
N PHE A 145 14.21 -10.11 17.87
CA PHE A 145 13.34 -9.96 19.02
C PHE A 145 14.11 -10.04 20.32
N ILE A 146 13.56 -9.40 21.34
CA ILE A 146 13.98 -9.52 22.73
C ILE A 146 12.75 -9.70 23.61
N GLY A 147 12.87 -10.39 24.70
CA GLY A 147 11.74 -10.62 25.59
C GLY A 147 12.15 -11.07 26.98
N ALA A 148 11.13 -11.19 27.80
CA ALA A 148 11.23 -11.75 29.14
C ALA A 148 10.05 -12.70 29.37
N GLY A 149 10.20 -13.59 30.32
CA GLY A 149 9.14 -14.53 30.60
C GLY A 149 9.37 -15.39 31.81
N VAL A 150 8.50 -16.37 31.94
CA VAL A 150 8.53 -17.35 33.03
C VAL A 150 8.59 -18.75 32.44
N GLY A 151 9.28 -19.63 33.09
CA GLY A 151 9.32 -21.04 32.78
C GLY A 151 9.01 -21.90 34.01
N ARG A 152 8.56 -23.13 33.76
CA ARG A 152 8.34 -24.13 34.77
C ARG A 152 8.96 -25.45 34.34
N SER A 153 9.83 -25.99 35.19
CA SER A 153 10.21 -27.40 35.13
C SER A 153 9.14 -28.24 35.84
N MET A 154 8.37 -28.99 35.08
CA MET A 154 7.37 -29.90 35.66
C MET A 154 7.99 -31.12 36.26
N SER A 155 9.20 -31.48 35.85
CA SER A 155 9.94 -32.60 36.43
C SER A 155 10.51 -32.31 37.82
N LYS A 156 10.74 -31.03 38.16
CA LYS A 156 11.27 -30.55 39.42
C LYS A 156 10.31 -29.65 40.20
N ASP A 157 9.17 -29.34 39.63
CA ASP A 157 8.17 -28.41 40.21
C ASP A 157 8.76 -27.03 40.56
N LYS A 158 9.62 -26.51 39.68
CA LYS A 158 10.34 -25.27 39.91
C LYS A 158 9.97 -24.24 38.86
N TYR A 159 9.74 -23.01 39.29
CA TYR A 159 9.54 -21.86 38.42
C TYR A 159 10.82 -21.05 38.29
N ALA A 160 11.04 -20.44 37.15
CA ALA A 160 12.14 -19.55 36.90
C ALA A 160 11.70 -18.38 36.03
N THR A 161 12.25 -17.22 36.27
CA THR A 161 12.12 -16.06 35.38
C THR A 161 13.32 -15.99 34.45
N GLY A 162 13.14 -15.36 33.28
CA GLY A 162 14.25 -15.30 32.33
C GLY A 162 14.04 -14.29 31.22
N LEU A 163 15.08 -14.19 30.42
CA LEU A 163 15.17 -13.33 29.25
C LEU A 163 15.26 -14.19 27.97
N SER A 164 14.82 -13.64 26.88
CA SER A 164 14.98 -14.23 25.56
C SER A 164 15.48 -13.21 24.55
N ALA A 165 16.27 -13.67 23.60
CA ALA A 165 16.67 -12.89 22.44
C ALA A 165 16.87 -13.82 21.24
N GLY A 166 16.63 -13.30 20.04
CA GLY A 166 16.83 -14.09 18.84
C GLY A 166 16.52 -13.31 17.59
N ILE A 167 16.50 -14.06 16.49
CA ILE A 167 16.26 -13.54 15.17
C ILE A 167 15.35 -14.50 14.40
N GLN A 168 14.31 -13.96 13.78
CA GLN A 168 13.41 -14.67 12.89
C GLN A 168 13.62 -14.19 11.46
N SER A 169 13.77 -15.12 10.54
CA SER A 169 13.68 -14.90 9.10
C SER A 169 12.33 -15.40 8.64
N SER A 170 11.53 -14.55 7.99
CA SER A 170 10.15 -14.84 7.64
C SER A 170 9.91 -14.63 6.15
N TRP A 171 9.23 -15.58 5.51
CA TRP A 171 8.85 -15.55 4.09
C TRP A 171 7.34 -15.60 3.94
N LYS A 172 6.80 -14.63 3.24
CA LYS A 172 5.38 -14.55 2.89
C LYS A 172 5.10 -15.51 1.72
N LEU A 173 4.25 -16.50 1.93
CA LEU A 173 3.80 -17.42 0.88
C LEU A 173 2.55 -16.88 0.18
N CYS A 174 1.60 -16.38 0.96
CA CYS A 174 0.40 -15.72 0.44
C CYS A 174 -0.06 -14.64 1.43
N LYS A 175 -1.23 -14.07 1.21
CA LYS A 175 -1.74 -12.95 2.00
C LYS A 175 -1.84 -13.26 3.50
N ASN A 176 -2.26 -14.48 3.84
CA ASN A 176 -2.53 -14.88 5.22
C ASN A 176 -1.55 -15.91 5.77
N LEU A 177 -0.66 -16.47 4.95
CA LEU A 177 0.26 -17.53 5.34
C LEU A 177 1.70 -17.17 5.02
N GLY A 178 2.59 -17.40 5.97
CA GLY A 178 4.04 -17.36 5.81
C GLY A 178 4.71 -18.54 6.48
N VAL A 179 5.96 -18.76 6.13
CA VAL A 179 6.87 -19.66 6.83
C VAL A 179 7.95 -18.85 7.52
N TYR A 180 8.52 -19.36 8.60
CA TYR A 180 9.63 -18.72 9.26
C TYR A 180 10.68 -19.74 9.73
N LEU A 181 11.90 -19.24 9.80
CA LEU A 181 13.02 -19.84 10.54
C LEU A 181 13.40 -18.89 11.66
N GLU A 182 13.60 -19.43 12.85
CA GLU A 182 13.97 -18.64 14.02
C GLU A 182 15.13 -19.32 14.72
N ALA A 183 16.07 -18.52 15.18
CA ALA A 183 17.14 -18.95 16.08
C ALA A 183 17.10 -18.06 17.32
N GLY A 184 17.11 -18.65 18.48
CA GLY A 184 16.97 -17.92 19.73
C GLY A 184 17.77 -18.50 20.87
N TRP A 185 17.96 -17.65 21.85
CA TRP A 185 18.63 -17.93 23.12
C TRP A 185 17.75 -17.45 24.25
N ASN A 186 17.51 -18.35 25.20
CA ASN A 186 16.79 -18.08 26.42
C ASN A 186 17.73 -18.25 27.59
N ARG A 187 17.66 -17.34 28.53
CA ARG A 187 18.43 -17.41 29.81
C ARG A 187 17.47 -17.30 30.97
N TYR A 188 17.47 -18.31 31.79
CA TYR A 188 16.59 -18.43 32.96
C TYR A 188 17.40 -18.60 34.25
N GLU A 189 16.78 -18.33 35.38
CA GLU A 189 17.30 -18.67 36.68
C GLU A 189 17.54 -20.17 36.77
N ALA A 190 18.49 -20.58 37.64
CA ALA A 190 18.91 -21.97 37.77
C ALA A 190 17.77 -22.94 38.20
N GLY A 191 17.85 -24.14 37.66
CA GLY A 191 16.98 -25.27 37.98
C GLY A 191 15.82 -25.46 37.01
N LEU A 192 15.70 -24.65 35.92
CA LEU A 192 14.72 -24.85 34.87
C LEU A 192 15.10 -26.01 33.93
N ASP A 193 16.40 -26.27 33.78
CA ASP A 193 16.91 -27.41 33.01
C ASP A 193 16.63 -28.76 33.66
N GLY A 194 16.09 -28.77 34.91
CA GLY A 194 15.76 -29.94 35.67
C GLY A 194 16.87 -30.42 36.59
N PHE A 195 17.93 -29.63 36.78
CA PHE A 195 19.01 -29.91 37.70
C PHE A 195 19.05 -28.85 38.82
N ASP A 196 19.13 -29.30 40.10
CA ASP A 196 19.21 -28.38 41.22
C ASP A 196 20.67 -27.95 41.45
N SER A 197 20.99 -26.71 41.19
CA SER A 197 22.25 -26.13 41.58
C SER A 197 22.32 -25.99 43.11
N LYS A 198 23.36 -26.54 43.74
CA LYS A 198 23.57 -26.38 45.18
C LYS A 198 23.94 -24.94 45.57
N ASN A 199 24.28 -24.10 44.62
CA ASN A 199 24.68 -22.72 44.79
C ASN A 199 23.76 -21.81 43.96
N ASP A 200 22.49 -21.71 44.37
CA ASP A 200 21.57 -20.75 43.78
C ASP A 200 21.98 -19.33 44.21
N ARG A 201 22.76 -18.65 43.37
CA ARG A 201 23.31 -17.32 43.61
C ARG A 201 22.54 -16.20 42.90
N GLY A 202 21.35 -16.51 42.43
CA GLY A 202 20.52 -15.56 41.70
C GLY A 202 20.77 -15.51 40.18
N PHE A 203 19.94 -14.76 39.48
CA PHE A 203 19.83 -14.72 38.01
C PHE A 203 21.17 -14.48 37.26
N TRP A 204 22.06 -13.70 37.84
CA TRP A 204 23.31 -13.34 37.17
C TRP A 204 24.44 -14.35 37.36
N GLU A 205 24.48 -15.04 38.51
CA GLU A 205 25.51 -15.96 38.85
C GLU A 205 25.18 -17.43 38.59
N SER A 206 23.89 -17.79 38.73
CA SER A 206 23.39 -19.15 38.49
C SER A 206 22.28 -19.12 37.50
N HIS A 207 22.48 -19.72 36.33
CA HIS A 207 21.55 -19.61 35.21
C HIS A 207 21.57 -20.82 34.29
N ASP A 208 20.41 -21.07 33.69
CA ASP A 208 20.21 -22.07 32.65
C ASP A 208 20.00 -21.40 31.30
N ASN A 209 20.73 -21.85 30.31
CA ASN A 209 20.58 -21.35 28.94
C ASN A 209 19.91 -22.42 28.07
N ASN A 210 19.06 -21.97 27.21
CA ASN A 210 18.41 -22.77 26.19
C ASN A 210 18.65 -22.15 24.82
N LEU A 211 19.37 -22.83 23.97
CA LEU A 211 19.52 -22.49 22.55
C LEU A 211 18.49 -23.27 21.75
N TYR A 212 17.89 -22.61 20.80
CA TYR A 212 16.95 -23.29 19.90
C TYR A 212 17.03 -22.78 18.47
N ALA A 213 16.69 -23.66 17.55
CA ALA A 213 16.39 -23.34 16.16
C ALA A 213 14.98 -23.87 15.86
N GLU A 214 14.15 -23.05 15.24
CA GLU A 214 12.74 -23.34 15.02
C GLU A 214 12.34 -23.10 13.56
N VAL A 215 11.50 -23.96 13.04
CA VAL A 215 10.79 -23.77 11.77
C VAL A 215 9.30 -23.79 12.04
N GLY A 216 8.58 -22.87 11.41
CA GLY A 216 7.15 -22.79 11.66
C GLY A 216 6.36 -22.07 10.60
N LEU A 217 5.04 -22.05 10.82
CA LEU A 217 4.05 -21.38 10.02
C LEU A 217 3.52 -20.16 10.76
N ASN A 218 3.35 -19.07 10.03
CA ASN A 218 2.75 -17.83 10.51
C ASN A 218 1.42 -17.60 9.80
N PHE A 219 0.35 -17.47 10.55
CA PHE A 219 -1.00 -17.21 10.07
C PHE A 219 -1.40 -15.79 10.45
N ASN A 220 -1.58 -14.91 9.47
CA ASN A 220 -2.07 -13.57 9.69
C ASN A 220 -3.61 -13.57 9.80
N LEU A 221 -4.13 -12.92 10.83
CA LEU A 221 -5.55 -12.83 11.11
C LEU A 221 -6.11 -11.48 10.63
N GLY A 222 -7.18 -11.53 9.88
CA GLY A 222 -7.85 -10.32 9.37
C GLY A 222 -6.99 -9.50 8.40
N LYS A 223 -7.07 -8.18 8.52
CA LYS A 223 -6.27 -7.25 7.70
C LYS A 223 -4.82 -7.24 8.22
N ALA A 224 -3.90 -7.69 7.40
CA ALA A 224 -2.47 -7.75 7.73
C ALA A 224 -1.61 -6.76 6.91
N THR A 225 -2.24 -5.80 6.26
CA THR A 225 -1.58 -4.79 5.42
C THR A 225 -1.80 -3.39 6.00
N TRP A 226 -0.91 -2.48 5.65
CA TRP A 226 -0.95 -1.09 6.07
C TRP A 226 -1.17 -0.20 4.85
N SER A 227 -1.92 0.87 5.02
CA SER A 227 -2.06 1.92 4.00
C SER A 227 -0.95 2.94 4.21
N LYS A 228 -0.21 3.29 3.15
CA LYS A 228 0.80 4.35 3.22
C LYS A 228 0.11 5.70 3.43
N THR A 229 0.74 6.58 4.18
CA THR A 229 0.28 7.96 4.37
C THR A 229 0.71 8.79 3.17
N PRO A 230 -0.19 9.63 2.60
CA PRO A 230 0.20 10.56 1.55
C PRO A 230 1.27 11.53 2.04
N ASP A 231 2.26 11.79 1.21
CA ASP A 231 3.25 12.84 1.44
C ASP A 231 2.64 14.20 1.02
N VAL A 232 2.05 14.88 2.00
CA VAL A 232 1.35 16.16 1.79
C VAL A 232 2.31 17.24 1.31
N GLU A 233 3.56 17.23 1.78
CA GLU A 233 4.57 18.20 1.34
C GLU A 233 4.96 17.99 -0.11
N ALA A 234 5.19 16.74 -0.53
CA ALA A 234 5.48 16.39 -1.92
C ALA A 234 4.29 16.71 -2.84
N ILE A 235 3.06 16.42 -2.41
CA ILE A 235 1.84 16.76 -3.15
C ILE A 235 1.70 18.29 -3.29
N ASN A 236 1.89 19.04 -2.22
CA ASN A 236 1.82 20.49 -2.25
C ASN A 236 2.91 21.10 -3.13
N ALA A 237 4.14 20.59 -3.05
CA ALA A 237 5.24 21.02 -3.92
C ALA A 237 4.94 20.75 -5.40
N GLN A 238 4.35 19.60 -5.72
CA GLN A 238 3.94 19.28 -7.09
C GLN A 238 2.82 20.21 -7.57
N HIS A 239 1.82 20.48 -6.74
CA HIS A 239 0.75 21.43 -7.08
C HIS A 239 1.29 22.83 -7.26
N GLN A 240 2.21 23.29 -6.41
CA GLN A 240 2.83 24.60 -6.55
C GLN A 240 3.62 24.71 -7.86
N ALA A 241 4.43 23.70 -8.19
CA ALA A 241 5.15 23.65 -9.45
C ALA A 241 4.22 23.67 -10.67
N ALA A 242 3.07 22.96 -10.59
CA ALA A 242 2.06 22.98 -11.64
C ALA A 242 1.39 24.35 -11.78
N LEU A 243 1.09 25.04 -10.67
CA LEU A 243 0.56 26.40 -10.67
C LEU A 243 1.57 27.40 -11.24
N ASP A 244 2.83 27.29 -10.89
CA ASP A 244 3.90 28.16 -11.40
C ASP A 244 4.08 27.97 -12.92
N ALA A 245 4.06 26.71 -13.40
CA ALA A 245 4.11 26.40 -14.82
C ALA A 245 2.88 26.93 -15.57
N LEU A 246 1.68 26.86 -14.98
CA LEU A 246 0.47 27.40 -15.56
C LEU A 246 0.50 28.93 -15.62
N ASN A 247 0.95 29.58 -14.55
CA ASN A 247 1.12 31.02 -14.49
C ASN A 247 2.17 31.53 -15.52
N ALA A 248 3.26 30.79 -15.72
CA ALA A 248 4.23 31.10 -16.77
C ALA A 248 3.59 31.04 -18.16
N LYS A 249 2.84 29.97 -18.46
CA LYS A 249 2.09 29.86 -19.73
C LYS A 249 1.06 30.96 -19.93
N LEU A 250 0.39 31.37 -18.85
CA LEU A 250 -0.57 32.47 -18.90
C LEU A 250 0.13 33.78 -19.27
N ARG A 251 1.24 34.10 -18.62
CA ARG A 251 2.03 35.30 -18.92
C ARG A 251 2.55 35.30 -20.37
N ASP A 252 3.04 34.15 -20.85
CA ASP A 252 3.50 34.01 -22.22
C ASP A 252 2.33 34.22 -23.21
N SER A 253 1.16 33.70 -22.93
CA SER A 253 -0.05 33.89 -23.74
C SER A 253 -0.54 35.35 -23.72
N GLU A 254 -0.49 36.00 -22.55
CA GLU A 254 -0.84 37.43 -22.42
C GLU A 254 0.14 38.31 -23.19
N ALA A 255 1.46 38.04 -23.11
CA ALA A 255 2.47 38.73 -23.86
C ALA A 255 2.31 38.55 -25.39
N GLU A 256 2.01 37.32 -25.84
CA GLU A 256 1.72 37.06 -27.25
C GLU A 256 0.46 37.78 -27.71
N ASN A 257 -0.60 37.78 -26.90
CA ASN A 257 -1.83 38.52 -27.19
C ASN A 257 -1.61 40.02 -27.26
N ALA A 258 -0.78 40.58 -26.35
CA ALA A 258 -0.41 42.00 -26.40
C ALA A 258 0.36 42.33 -27.68
N ARG A 259 1.34 41.48 -28.06
CA ARG A 259 2.10 41.63 -29.31
C ARG A 259 1.21 41.55 -30.54
N LEU A 260 0.30 40.57 -30.58
CA LEU A 260 -0.64 40.42 -31.72
C LEU A 260 -1.59 41.61 -31.84
N ARG A 261 -2.04 42.20 -30.71
CA ARG A 261 -2.86 43.42 -30.71
C ARG A 261 -2.11 44.63 -31.24
N GLU A 262 -0.81 44.76 -30.87
CA GLU A 262 0.04 45.81 -31.37
C GLU A 262 0.33 45.64 -32.86
N GLU A 263 0.60 44.42 -33.33
CA GLU A 263 0.76 44.11 -34.75
C GLU A 263 -0.54 44.43 -35.52
N LEU A 264 -1.68 44.11 -34.96
CA LEU A 264 -2.99 44.43 -35.59
C LEU A 264 -3.24 45.96 -35.66
N ALA A 265 -2.88 46.68 -34.59
CA ALA A 265 -3.01 48.14 -34.53
C ALA A 265 -2.04 48.85 -35.49
N ASN A 266 -0.85 48.27 -35.72
CA ASN A 266 0.13 48.80 -36.63
C ASN A 266 -0.04 48.38 -38.10
N GLN A 267 -0.96 47.45 -38.40
CA GLN A 267 -1.35 47.16 -39.78
C GLN A 267 -2.10 48.38 -40.32
N LYS A 268 -1.46 49.11 -41.24
CA LYS A 268 -2.13 50.15 -42.02
C LYS A 268 -3.37 49.51 -42.64
N PRO A 269 -4.54 50.20 -42.58
CA PRO A 269 -5.74 49.71 -43.28
C PRO A 269 -5.36 49.53 -44.78
N ALA A 270 -5.35 48.30 -45.25
CA ALA A 270 -5.30 48.06 -46.66
C ALA A 270 -6.51 48.75 -47.26
N GLU A 271 -6.30 49.67 -48.22
CA GLU A 271 -7.36 50.22 -49.03
C GLU A 271 -8.09 49.04 -49.71
N THR A 272 -9.22 48.69 -49.18
CA THR A 272 -10.06 47.63 -49.70
C THR A 272 -10.89 48.23 -50.83
N PRO A 273 -10.89 47.65 -52.03
CA PRO A 273 -11.97 47.88 -52.98
C PRO A 273 -13.28 47.42 -52.27
N SER A 274 -14.27 48.26 -52.30
CA SER A 274 -15.60 48.00 -51.73
C SER A 274 -16.25 46.83 -52.44
N GLU A 275 -15.89 45.62 -52.08
CA GLU A 275 -16.73 44.44 -52.23
C GLU A 275 -17.27 44.09 -50.85
N SER A 276 -18.60 44.11 -50.70
CA SER A 276 -19.28 43.76 -49.46
C SER A 276 -18.87 42.35 -49.03
N VAL A 277 -17.84 42.27 -48.16
CA VAL A 277 -17.54 41.03 -47.46
C VAL A 277 -18.73 40.76 -46.55
N LYS A 278 -19.59 39.82 -46.92
CA LYS A 278 -20.61 39.25 -46.04
C LYS A 278 -19.86 38.56 -44.90
N GLN A 279 -19.71 39.26 -43.79
CA GLN A 279 -19.12 38.74 -42.60
C GLN A 279 -20.01 37.60 -42.06
N LEU A 280 -19.60 36.37 -42.26
CA LEU A 280 -20.29 35.20 -41.73
C LEU A 280 -20.07 35.20 -40.22
N VAL A 281 -20.99 35.75 -39.46
CA VAL A 281 -20.98 35.65 -38.00
C VAL A 281 -21.33 34.20 -37.66
N ASN A 282 -20.32 33.39 -37.43
CA ASN A 282 -20.49 31.97 -37.10
C ASN A 282 -20.77 31.83 -35.61
N THR A 283 -21.98 32.14 -35.18
CA THR A 283 -22.45 31.93 -33.82
C THR A 283 -23.32 30.65 -33.81
N PRO A 284 -22.76 29.48 -33.45
CA PRO A 284 -23.52 28.26 -33.42
C PRO A 284 -24.52 28.27 -32.25
N VAL A 285 -25.80 28.06 -32.56
CA VAL A 285 -26.87 27.83 -31.59
C VAL A 285 -27.24 26.36 -31.65
N SER A 286 -27.21 25.66 -30.54
CA SER A 286 -27.51 24.23 -30.48
C SER A 286 -28.93 24.00 -29.96
N VAL A 287 -29.64 23.06 -30.62
CA VAL A 287 -30.93 22.53 -30.17
C VAL A 287 -30.82 21.06 -29.93
N PHE A 288 -31.25 20.61 -28.76
CA PHE A 288 -31.08 19.22 -28.33
C PHE A 288 -32.34 18.39 -28.56
N PHE A 289 -32.14 17.11 -28.86
CA PHE A 289 -33.16 16.12 -29.09
C PHE A 289 -32.98 14.91 -28.19
N ASN A 290 -34.08 14.31 -27.76
CA ASN A 290 -34.01 13.04 -27.03
C ASN A 290 -33.50 11.92 -27.97
N ILE A 291 -32.93 10.88 -27.33
CA ILE A 291 -32.43 9.71 -28.06
C ILE A 291 -33.50 9.16 -28.97
N ASN A 292 -33.15 8.93 -30.24
CA ASN A 292 -34.02 8.38 -31.28
C ASN A 292 -35.28 9.21 -31.61
N LYS A 293 -35.30 10.50 -31.23
CA LYS A 293 -36.42 11.41 -31.55
C LYS A 293 -35.96 12.60 -32.37
N SER A 294 -36.85 13.12 -33.18
CA SER A 294 -36.70 14.38 -33.94
C SER A 294 -37.58 15.52 -33.40
N THR A 295 -38.24 15.32 -32.24
CA THR A 295 -38.97 16.38 -31.53
C THR A 295 -38.02 17.10 -30.60
N ILE A 296 -38.08 18.42 -30.55
CA ILE A 296 -37.22 19.27 -29.70
C ILE A 296 -37.40 18.89 -28.22
N ALA A 297 -36.32 18.67 -27.53
CA ALA A 297 -36.33 18.18 -26.14
C ALA A 297 -36.75 19.26 -25.13
N SER A 298 -36.41 20.53 -25.41
CA SER A 298 -36.69 21.64 -24.51
C SER A 298 -37.12 22.88 -25.31
N GLN A 299 -38.21 23.47 -24.89
CA GLN A 299 -38.66 24.77 -25.46
C GLN A 299 -37.70 25.93 -25.12
N LYS A 300 -36.86 25.75 -24.12
CA LYS A 300 -35.84 26.74 -23.71
C LYS A 300 -34.75 26.89 -24.78
N ASP A 301 -34.46 25.84 -25.54
CA ASP A 301 -33.48 25.88 -26.63
C ASP A 301 -33.94 26.79 -27.77
N LEU A 302 -35.26 26.95 -27.93
CA LEU A 302 -35.85 27.79 -28.98
C LEU A 302 -35.69 29.30 -28.69
N VAL A 303 -35.45 29.71 -27.45
CA VAL A 303 -35.26 31.13 -27.12
C VAL A 303 -34.05 31.72 -27.85
N ASN A 304 -32.93 30.99 -27.87
CA ASN A 304 -31.72 31.41 -28.57
C ASN A 304 -31.93 31.34 -30.11
N VAL A 305 -32.68 30.35 -30.58
CA VAL A 305 -33.04 30.21 -31.98
C VAL A 305 -33.93 31.40 -32.45
N GLN A 306 -34.89 31.86 -31.63
CA GLN A 306 -35.68 33.05 -31.92
C GLN A 306 -34.86 34.32 -32.02
N ALA A 307 -33.90 34.50 -31.09
CA ALA A 307 -33.01 35.65 -31.13
C ALA A 307 -32.16 35.66 -32.40
N LEU A 308 -31.64 34.49 -32.81
CA LEU A 308 -30.89 34.33 -34.07
C LEU A 308 -31.75 34.54 -35.30
N ALA A 309 -32.99 34.03 -35.31
CA ALA A 309 -33.96 34.22 -36.42
C ALA A 309 -34.28 35.70 -36.60
N LYS A 310 -34.55 36.41 -35.50
CA LYS A 310 -34.79 37.86 -35.55
C LYS A 310 -33.57 38.61 -36.07
N TYR A 311 -32.36 38.31 -35.57
CA TYR A 311 -31.15 38.94 -36.08
C TYR A 311 -30.93 38.71 -37.58
N ALA A 312 -31.14 37.48 -38.04
CA ALA A 312 -31.01 37.13 -39.45
C ALA A 312 -32.00 37.88 -40.31
N LYS A 313 -33.27 37.99 -39.85
CA LYS A 313 -34.33 38.73 -40.54
C LYS A 313 -34.03 40.23 -40.61
N ASP A 314 -33.61 40.82 -39.47
CA ASP A 314 -33.32 42.26 -39.39
C ASP A 314 -32.08 42.64 -40.26
N ASN A 315 -31.16 41.71 -40.51
CA ASN A 315 -29.95 41.92 -41.29
C ASN A 315 -29.99 41.27 -42.69
N ASN A 316 -31.11 40.71 -43.09
CA ASN A 316 -31.31 40.01 -44.37
C ASN A 316 -30.26 38.89 -44.61
N ASN A 317 -29.95 38.14 -43.56
CA ASN A 317 -28.97 37.06 -43.56
C ASN A 317 -29.66 35.69 -43.69
N ASN A 318 -28.95 34.73 -44.31
CA ASN A 318 -29.38 33.34 -44.35
C ASN A 318 -28.90 32.55 -43.14
N LEU A 319 -29.73 31.61 -42.69
CA LEU A 319 -29.34 30.66 -41.61
C LEU A 319 -29.08 29.28 -42.19
N LEU A 320 -27.96 28.67 -41.79
CA LEU A 320 -27.65 27.28 -42.11
C LEU A 320 -28.07 26.40 -40.92
N VAL A 321 -28.96 25.44 -41.18
CA VAL A 321 -29.40 24.47 -40.18
C VAL A 321 -28.77 23.12 -40.48
N THR A 322 -27.95 22.61 -39.55
CA THR A 322 -27.30 21.31 -39.69
C THR A 322 -27.77 20.37 -38.60
N GLY A 323 -28.26 19.18 -38.98
CA GLY A 323 -28.67 18.15 -38.01
C GLY A 323 -27.56 17.13 -37.77
N TYR A 324 -27.49 16.64 -36.54
CA TYR A 324 -26.56 15.59 -36.15
C TYR A 324 -27.28 14.42 -35.47
N ALA A 325 -26.78 13.21 -35.69
CA ALA A 325 -27.16 12.01 -34.98
C ALA A 325 -25.89 11.25 -34.54
N ASP A 326 -26.00 10.53 -33.44
CA ASP A 326 -24.90 9.75 -32.89
C ASP A 326 -24.49 8.61 -33.84
N SER A 327 -23.18 8.50 -34.11
CA SER A 327 -22.62 7.43 -34.94
C SER A 327 -22.39 6.12 -34.19
N ALA A 328 -22.45 6.14 -32.86
CA ALA A 328 -22.21 4.95 -32.04
C ALA A 328 -23.42 4.03 -31.92
N THR A 329 -24.61 4.52 -32.22
CA THR A 329 -25.87 3.76 -32.14
C THR A 329 -26.63 3.78 -33.46
N GLY A 330 -27.21 2.65 -33.87
CA GLY A 330 -27.96 2.52 -35.10
C GLY A 330 -27.11 2.33 -36.37
N THR A 331 -27.77 2.26 -37.52
CA THR A 331 -27.08 2.17 -38.83
C THR A 331 -26.82 3.55 -39.42
N ALA A 332 -25.78 3.68 -40.24
CA ALA A 332 -25.44 4.94 -40.90
C ALA A 332 -26.62 5.54 -41.69
N ALA A 333 -27.35 4.71 -42.43
CA ALA A 333 -28.52 5.12 -43.20
C ALA A 333 -29.69 5.61 -42.32
N TYR A 334 -29.85 5.00 -41.14
CA TYR A 334 -30.85 5.44 -40.16
C TYR A 334 -30.46 6.78 -39.53
N ASN A 335 -29.22 6.91 -39.13
CA ASN A 335 -28.68 8.10 -38.48
C ASN A 335 -28.68 9.30 -39.46
N GLN A 336 -28.40 9.07 -40.72
CA GLN A 336 -28.55 10.09 -41.76
C GLN A 336 -29.99 10.61 -41.87
N LYS A 337 -30.99 9.73 -41.96
CA LYS A 337 -32.40 10.11 -41.98
C LYS A 337 -32.86 10.79 -40.68
N LEU A 338 -32.29 10.42 -39.55
CA LEU A 338 -32.60 11.05 -38.27
C LEU A 338 -32.00 12.46 -38.16
N SER A 339 -30.81 12.68 -38.67
CA SER A 339 -30.15 13.99 -38.68
C SER A 339 -30.91 14.95 -39.64
N GLU A 340 -31.34 14.48 -40.82
CA GLU A 340 -32.16 15.25 -41.75
C GLU A 340 -33.53 15.66 -41.14
N ARG A 341 -34.21 14.74 -40.46
CA ARG A 341 -35.46 15.04 -39.74
C ARG A 341 -35.28 16.06 -38.63
N ARG A 342 -34.15 16.01 -37.89
CA ARG A 342 -33.84 16.98 -36.86
C ARG A 342 -33.60 18.37 -37.45
N ALA A 343 -32.80 18.44 -38.50
CA ALA A 343 -32.59 19.70 -39.22
C ALA A 343 -33.91 20.28 -39.76
N ALA A 344 -34.76 19.45 -40.39
CA ALA A 344 -36.07 19.88 -40.91
C ALA A 344 -36.99 20.37 -39.78
N THR A 345 -36.97 19.74 -38.59
CA THR A 345 -37.78 20.20 -37.44
C THR A 345 -37.37 21.60 -37.01
N VAL A 346 -36.07 21.88 -36.87
CA VAL A 346 -35.59 23.22 -36.50
C VAL A 346 -35.84 24.24 -37.58
N ALA A 347 -35.66 23.87 -38.87
CA ALA A 347 -35.96 24.74 -40.00
C ALA A 347 -37.43 25.13 -40.05
N ASN A 348 -38.34 24.18 -39.82
CA ASN A 348 -39.78 24.44 -39.76
C ASN A 348 -40.16 25.35 -38.58
N GLU A 349 -39.50 25.25 -37.44
CA GLU A 349 -39.74 26.20 -36.33
C GLU A 349 -39.22 27.60 -36.68
N LEU A 350 -38.04 27.71 -37.33
CA LEU A 350 -37.51 28.99 -37.82
C LEU A 350 -38.41 29.70 -38.79
N VAL A 351 -39.10 28.95 -39.68
CA VAL A 351 -40.04 29.52 -40.63
C VAL A 351 -41.33 30.06 -39.99
N LYS A 352 -41.70 29.52 -38.81
CA LYS A 352 -42.86 29.98 -38.03
C LYS A 352 -42.59 31.26 -37.22
N MET A 353 -41.31 31.59 -36.99
CA MET A 353 -40.85 32.76 -36.25
C MET A 353 -40.63 33.97 -37.17
#